data_b7aca047408f95b6961b31ec63553780
#
_entry.id   b7aca047408f95b6961b31ec63553780
#
_cell.length_a   1.000
_cell.length_b   1.000
_cell.length_c   1.000
_cell.angle_alpha   90.00
_cell.angle_beta   90.00
_cell.angle_gamma   90.00
#
_symmetry.space_group_name_H-M   'P 1'
#
loop_
_entity.id
_entity.type
_entity.pdbx_description
1 polymer ?
#
loop_
_entity_poly.entity_id
_entity_poly.type
_entity_poly.pdbx_seq_one_letter_code
_entity_poly.pdbx_strand_id
1 'polypeptide(L)'
;MANLLCLGRKNKRVCFVLLSTFRNFAHCMRPLILISNDDGYQAKGINSLIEMIRDLGDILVCAPDGPRSGQACAFSATVPLTLTLRHREEGVEVWSCNGTPVDSVKMALSELCPRRPDLVIGGINHGDNASVNTHYSGTMGVTMEGCMKLLPSLAFSLCDQRADADFSPLQPYVRQMVQRVLRDGLPKGVCLNVNFPKLPEYQGVRVCRMAYGSWEQEVTKCHHPRGYDYWWMMGHYRNDEPEAEDTDRWALDHGYVAITPTRMDVTAYEAIDLLKGWGIDGKSVNQ
;
A
#
# COMPACT_ATOMS: atom_id res chain seq x y z
N MET A 1 -29.50 34.45 -20.01
CA MET A 1 -30.94 34.16 -20.16
C MET A 1 -31.08 32.86 -20.92
N ALA A 2 -31.30 31.77 -20.29
CA ALA A 2 -31.49 30.48 -20.90
C ALA A 2 -32.95 30.04 -20.61
N ASN A 3 -33.74 29.89 -21.67
CA ASN A 3 -35.11 29.44 -21.63
C ASN A 3 -35.22 27.98 -21.21
N LEU A 4 -35.85 27.71 -20.07
CA LEU A 4 -36.31 26.38 -19.69
C LEU A 4 -37.59 26.07 -20.44
N LEU A 5 -37.53 25.16 -21.42
CA LEU A 5 -38.71 24.56 -22.03
C LEU A 5 -39.16 23.34 -21.18
N CYS A 6 -40.34 23.51 -20.56
CA CYS A 6 -41.03 22.44 -19.83
C CYS A 6 -41.62 21.45 -20.85
N LEU A 7 -41.03 20.25 -20.98
CA LEU A 7 -41.60 19.16 -21.75
C LEU A 7 -42.37 18.18 -20.86
N GLY A 8 -43.59 17.93 -21.27
CA GLY A 8 -44.67 17.27 -20.54
C GLY A 8 -44.44 15.80 -20.18
N ARG A 9 -45.32 15.28 -19.35
CA ARG A 9 -45.40 14.03 -18.60
C ARG A 9 -45.18 12.68 -19.33
N LYS A 10 -44.68 12.63 -20.58
CA LYS A 10 -44.52 11.35 -21.31
C LYS A 10 -43.11 10.74 -21.34
N ASN A 11 -42.10 11.38 -20.74
CA ASN A 11 -40.70 10.95 -20.88
C ASN A 11 -40.06 10.27 -19.66
N LYS A 12 -40.83 9.83 -18.66
CA LYS A 12 -40.26 9.08 -17.52
C LYS A 12 -39.66 7.71 -17.92
N ARG A 13 -40.15 7.06 -18.98
CA ARG A 13 -39.63 5.77 -19.45
C ARG A 13 -38.30 5.93 -20.21
N VAL A 14 -38.12 7.02 -20.96
CA VAL A 14 -36.88 7.26 -21.71
C VAL A 14 -35.70 7.61 -20.77
N CYS A 15 -35.97 8.37 -19.71
CA CYS A 15 -34.94 8.70 -18.71
C CYS A 15 -34.48 7.47 -17.89
N PHE A 16 -35.41 6.53 -17.61
CA PHE A 16 -35.08 5.28 -16.90
C PHE A 16 -34.24 4.31 -17.77
N VAL A 17 -34.52 4.26 -19.08
CA VAL A 17 -33.75 3.45 -20.03
C VAL A 17 -32.35 4.03 -20.26
N LEU A 18 -32.20 5.35 -20.34
CA LEU A 18 -30.90 6.01 -20.43
C LEU A 18 -30.06 5.83 -19.15
N LEU A 19 -30.67 5.95 -17.95
CA LEU A 19 -29.96 5.70 -16.69
C LEU A 19 -29.57 4.22 -16.50
N SER A 20 -30.39 3.27 -16.99
CA SER A 20 -30.03 1.85 -16.95
C SER A 20 -28.94 1.51 -17.96
N THR A 21 -28.93 2.13 -19.15
CA THR A 21 -27.85 1.98 -20.15
C THR A 21 -26.55 2.61 -19.66
N PHE A 22 -26.57 3.78 -19.01
CA PHE A 22 -25.35 4.35 -18.40
C PHE A 22 -24.82 3.51 -17.22
N ARG A 23 -25.67 2.87 -16.41
CA ARG A 23 -25.23 1.90 -15.40
C ARG A 23 -24.59 0.65 -16.03
N ASN A 24 -25.09 0.18 -17.17
CA ASN A 24 -24.54 -0.98 -17.88
C ASN A 24 -23.23 -0.64 -18.64
N PHE A 25 -23.01 0.60 -19.08
CA PHE A 25 -21.74 1.03 -19.68
C PHE A 25 -20.63 1.17 -18.63
N ALA A 26 -20.93 1.57 -17.42
CA ALA A 26 -19.96 1.59 -16.30
C ALA A 26 -19.51 0.16 -15.90
N HIS A 27 -20.23 -0.89 -16.29
CA HIS A 27 -19.91 -2.29 -16.00
C HIS A 27 -19.01 -2.96 -17.07
N CYS A 28 -18.63 -2.23 -18.13
CA CYS A 28 -17.86 -2.79 -19.25
C CYS A 28 -16.36 -2.41 -19.24
N MET A 29 -15.91 -1.54 -18.36
CA MET A 29 -14.47 -1.22 -18.24
C MET A 29 -13.81 -2.12 -17.20
N ARG A 30 -12.70 -2.77 -17.59
CA ARG A 30 -11.87 -3.54 -16.66
C ARG A 30 -11.39 -2.62 -15.52
N PRO A 31 -11.30 -3.09 -14.26
CA PRO A 31 -10.72 -2.31 -13.17
C PRO A 31 -9.30 -1.82 -13.53
N LEU A 32 -8.95 -0.58 -13.17
CA LEU A 32 -7.60 -0.07 -13.27
C LEU A 32 -6.89 -0.25 -11.92
N ILE A 33 -5.81 -1.02 -11.91
CA ILE A 33 -5.02 -1.34 -10.73
C ILE A 33 -3.66 -0.67 -10.85
N LEU A 34 -3.36 0.26 -9.93
CA LEU A 34 -2.05 0.89 -9.83
C LEU A 34 -1.17 0.08 -8.86
N ILE A 35 0.02 -0.31 -9.32
CA ILE A 35 0.99 -1.07 -8.53
C ILE A 35 2.29 -0.30 -8.40
N SER A 36 2.88 -0.33 -7.19
CA SER A 36 4.23 0.15 -6.92
C SER A 36 4.89 -0.70 -5.82
N ASN A 37 6.18 -0.49 -5.57
CA ASN A 37 6.94 -1.15 -4.50
C ASN A 37 8.13 -0.28 -4.07
N ASP A 38 8.95 -0.77 -3.15
CA ASP A 38 10.23 -0.17 -2.76
C ASP A 38 11.45 -1.00 -3.16
N ASP A 39 11.26 -2.22 -3.67
CA ASP A 39 12.36 -3.06 -4.20
C ASP A 39 12.78 -2.67 -5.64
N GLY A 40 11.96 -1.86 -6.34
CA GLY A 40 12.16 -1.45 -7.72
C GLY A 40 11.36 -2.28 -8.73
N TYR A 41 11.14 -1.68 -9.95
CA TYR A 41 10.26 -2.26 -10.97
C TYR A 41 10.70 -3.65 -11.49
N GLN A 42 11.97 -4.03 -11.34
CA GLN A 42 12.53 -5.32 -11.77
C GLN A 42 12.44 -6.41 -10.69
N ALA A 43 12.08 -6.06 -9.45
CA ALA A 43 12.05 -7.01 -8.35
C ALA A 43 11.10 -8.18 -8.64
N LYS A 44 11.46 -9.37 -8.16
CA LYS A 44 10.66 -10.59 -8.37
C LYS A 44 9.25 -10.46 -7.77
N GLY A 45 9.15 -9.81 -6.60
CA GLY A 45 7.87 -9.64 -5.91
C GLY A 45 6.83 -8.88 -6.72
N ILE A 46 7.17 -7.71 -7.30
CA ILE A 46 6.24 -6.92 -8.11
C ILE A 46 5.87 -7.65 -9.41
N ASN A 47 6.82 -8.32 -10.06
CA ASN A 47 6.56 -9.10 -11.26
C ASN A 47 5.66 -10.32 -10.97
N SER A 48 5.87 -11.00 -9.82
CA SER A 48 4.98 -12.07 -9.37
C SER A 48 3.56 -11.56 -9.11
N LEU A 49 3.41 -10.37 -8.50
CA LEU A 49 2.11 -9.75 -8.27
C LEU A 49 1.37 -9.49 -9.59
N ILE A 50 2.05 -8.92 -10.58
CA ILE A 50 1.47 -8.68 -11.92
C ILE A 50 0.90 -9.99 -12.49
N GLU A 51 1.69 -11.05 -12.51
CA GLU A 51 1.26 -12.35 -13.05
C GLU A 51 0.09 -12.96 -12.27
N MET A 52 0.03 -12.75 -10.96
CA MET A 52 -1.07 -13.27 -10.12
C MET A 52 -2.41 -12.64 -10.43
N ILE A 53 -2.44 -11.36 -10.91
CA ILE A 53 -3.69 -10.59 -10.99
C ILE A 53 -3.97 -9.97 -12.37
N ARG A 54 -3.15 -10.23 -13.40
CA ARG A 54 -3.27 -9.61 -14.74
C ARG A 54 -4.62 -9.84 -15.43
N ASP A 55 -5.33 -10.89 -15.05
CA ASP A 55 -6.68 -11.18 -15.55
C ASP A 55 -7.79 -10.42 -14.80
N LEU A 56 -7.49 -9.83 -13.63
CA LEU A 56 -8.47 -9.14 -12.79
C LEU A 56 -8.72 -7.68 -13.19
N GLY A 57 -7.82 -7.07 -13.95
CA GLY A 57 -7.93 -5.67 -14.36
C GLY A 57 -6.83 -5.24 -15.32
N ASP A 58 -6.87 -3.98 -15.73
CA ASP A 58 -5.77 -3.33 -16.41
C ASP A 58 -4.75 -2.85 -15.38
N ILE A 59 -3.49 -3.20 -15.56
CA ILE A 59 -2.41 -2.96 -14.61
C ILE A 59 -1.54 -1.81 -15.10
N LEU A 60 -1.42 -0.79 -14.28
CA LEU A 60 -0.41 0.27 -14.42
C LEU A 60 0.60 0.13 -13.30
N VAL A 61 1.84 -0.14 -13.63
CA VAL A 61 2.96 -0.15 -12.70
C VAL A 61 3.73 1.15 -12.83
N CYS A 62 3.98 1.80 -11.71
CA CYS A 62 4.99 2.86 -11.61
C CYS A 62 5.77 2.62 -10.32
N ALA A 63 7.03 2.24 -10.44
CA ALA A 63 7.88 1.84 -9.31
C ALA A 63 9.27 2.48 -9.42
N PRO A 64 10.03 2.57 -8.33
CA PRO A 64 11.40 3.08 -8.36
C PRO A 64 12.28 2.34 -9.36
N ASP A 65 13.27 3.04 -9.91
CA ASP A 65 14.27 2.51 -10.83
C ASP A 65 15.28 1.55 -10.16
N GLY A 66 15.29 1.50 -8.83
CA GLY A 66 16.10 0.61 -8.00
C GLY A 66 15.58 0.57 -6.57
N PRO A 67 16.24 -0.20 -5.68
CA PRO A 67 15.80 -0.38 -4.30
C PRO A 67 15.74 0.93 -3.51
N ARG A 68 14.68 1.10 -2.71
CA ARG A 68 14.39 2.25 -1.85
C ARG A 68 13.89 1.82 -0.47
N SER A 69 14.41 0.71 0.06
CA SER A 69 14.01 0.17 1.37
C SER A 69 14.23 1.19 2.50
N GLY A 70 13.34 1.20 3.47
CA GLY A 70 13.42 2.09 4.63
C GLY A 70 13.02 3.55 4.38
N GLN A 71 12.44 3.88 3.22
CA GLN A 71 12.06 5.26 2.90
C GLN A 71 10.65 5.64 3.36
N ALA A 72 9.89 4.73 3.93
CA ALA A 72 8.56 5.00 4.49
C ALA A 72 7.65 5.81 3.53
N CYS A 73 7.06 6.90 4.03
CA CYS A 73 6.24 7.84 3.26
C CYS A 73 7.03 9.03 2.71
N ALA A 74 8.37 8.94 2.60
CA ALA A 74 9.18 10.03 2.07
C ALA A 74 8.85 10.34 0.61
N PHE A 75 8.91 11.63 0.25
CA PHE A 75 8.76 12.10 -1.12
C PHE A 75 9.83 13.13 -1.47
N SER A 76 10.12 13.29 -2.76
CA SER A 76 11.16 14.17 -3.27
C SER A 76 10.61 15.58 -3.51
N ALA A 77 10.94 16.53 -2.60
CA ALA A 77 10.50 17.91 -2.73
C ALA A 77 11.52 18.83 -3.44
N THR A 78 12.78 18.40 -3.56
CA THR A 78 13.90 19.27 -3.97
C THR A 78 14.67 18.79 -5.20
N VAL A 79 14.30 17.63 -5.75
CA VAL A 79 14.93 17.06 -6.94
C VAL A 79 13.88 16.76 -8.02
N PRO A 80 14.22 16.95 -9.30
CA PRO A 80 13.30 16.64 -10.39
C PRO A 80 13.08 15.13 -10.51
N LEU A 81 11.83 14.73 -10.81
CA LEU A 81 11.44 13.36 -11.07
C LEU A 81 11.34 13.10 -12.57
N THR A 82 11.68 11.88 -12.96
CA THR A 82 11.61 11.41 -14.33
C THR A 82 10.88 10.07 -14.40
N LEU A 83 10.10 9.89 -15.46
CA LEU A 83 9.40 8.65 -15.76
C LEU A 83 10.01 8.01 -17.01
N THR A 84 10.19 6.70 -16.99
CA THR A 84 10.66 5.95 -18.15
C THR A 84 9.76 4.74 -18.36
N LEU A 85 9.14 4.65 -19.55
CA LEU A 85 8.40 3.46 -19.97
C LEU A 85 9.37 2.29 -20.11
N ARG A 86 9.10 1.20 -19.42
CA ARG A 86 9.93 -0.02 -19.39
C ARG A 86 9.33 -1.16 -20.17
N HIS A 87 8.00 -1.31 -20.07
CA HIS A 87 7.29 -2.36 -20.77
C HIS A 87 5.85 -1.92 -21.06
N ARG A 88 5.29 -2.36 -22.19
CA ARG A 88 3.88 -2.19 -22.53
C ARG A 88 3.39 -3.37 -23.33
N GLU A 89 2.34 -3.99 -22.83
CA GLU A 89 1.58 -5.03 -23.53
C GLU A 89 0.09 -4.85 -23.26
N GLU A 90 -0.76 -5.67 -23.84
CA GLU A 90 -2.21 -5.60 -23.62
C GLU A 90 -2.54 -5.81 -22.13
N GLY A 91 -3.18 -4.82 -21.52
CA GLY A 91 -3.61 -4.85 -20.13
C GLY A 91 -2.50 -4.65 -19.09
N VAL A 92 -1.23 -4.41 -19.50
CA VAL A 92 -0.11 -4.15 -18.58
C VAL A 92 0.82 -3.06 -19.10
N GLU A 93 1.05 -2.06 -18.30
CA GLU A 93 2.01 -0.99 -18.59
C GLU A 93 2.94 -0.78 -17.40
N VAL A 94 4.26 -0.78 -17.62
CA VAL A 94 5.29 -0.68 -16.57
C VAL A 94 6.17 0.54 -16.80
N TRP A 95 6.19 1.44 -15.82
CA TRP A 95 7.02 2.62 -15.77
C TRP A 95 7.97 2.55 -14.58
N SER A 96 9.16 3.12 -14.73
CA SER A 96 10.05 3.41 -13.61
C SER A 96 10.13 4.90 -13.33
N CYS A 97 10.27 5.23 -12.04
CA CYS A 97 10.53 6.58 -11.53
C CYS A 97 11.88 6.61 -10.82
N ASN A 98 12.65 7.70 -10.95
CA ASN A 98 13.91 7.87 -10.23
C ASN A 98 13.72 8.31 -8.76
N GLY A 99 12.49 8.47 -8.32
CA GLY A 99 12.12 8.88 -6.97
C GLY A 99 11.86 7.73 -5.99
N THR A 100 11.17 8.07 -4.91
CA THR A 100 10.72 7.15 -3.87
C THR A 100 9.50 6.32 -4.34
N PRO A 101 9.07 5.31 -3.57
CA PRO A 101 7.80 4.62 -3.80
C PRO A 101 6.59 5.56 -3.81
N VAL A 102 6.56 6.54 -2.89
CA VAL A 102 5.49 7.55 -2.81
C VAL A 102 5.53 8.49 -4.02
N ASP A 103 6.72 8.90 -4.48
CA ASP A 103 6.88 9.68 -5.70
C ASP A 103 6.32 8.92 -6.90
N SER A 104 6.60 7.63 -7.00
CA SER A 104 6.09 6.77 -8.08
C SER A 104 4.57 6.75 -8.13
N VAL A 105 3.90 6.63 -6.98
CA VAL A 105 2.43 6.70 -6.91
C VAL A 105 1.91 8.09 -7.29
N LYS A 106 2.53 9.17 -6.78
CA LYS A 106 2.12 10.54 -7.10
C LYS A 106 2.25 10.83 -8.59
N MET A 107 3.39 10.44 -9.19
CA MET A 107 3.64 10.59 -10.62
C MET A 107 2.67 9.76 -11.45
N ALA A 108 2.37 8.53 -11.05
CA ALA A 108 1.40 7.70 -11.75
C ALA A 108 0.00 8.31 -11.72
N LEU A 109 -0.46 8.79 -10.58
CA LEU A 109 -1.79 9.39 -10.42
C LEU A 109 -1.93 10.71 -11.19
N SER A 110 -0.85 11.48 -11.34
CA SER A 110 -0.85 12.77 -12.04
C SER A 110 -0.69 12.62 -13.54
N GLU A 111 0.24 11.75 -13.99
CA GLU A 111 0.74 11.78 -15.37
C GLU A 111 0.40 10.54 -16.19
N LEU A 112 0.18 9.37 -15.55
CA LEU A 112 0.07 8.10 -16.28
C LEU A 112 -1.33 7.51 -16.24
N CYS A 113 -2.07 7.68 -15.14
CA CYS A 113 -3.39 7.09 -14.99
C CYS A 113 -4.39 7.75 -15.95
N PRO A 114 -4.99 7.02 -16.90
CA PRO A 114 -5.99 7.57 -17.83
C PRO A 114 -7.30 7.94 -17.12
N ARG A 115 -7.51 7.40 -15.94
CA ARG A 115 -8.63 7.66 -15.02
C ARG A 115 -8.20 7.33 -13.60
N ARG A 116 -9.02 7.69 -12.63
CA ARG A 116 -8.81 7.31 -11.22
C ARG A 116 -8.70 5.78 -11.10
N PRO A 117 -7.64 5.23 -10.49
CA PRO A 117 -7.54 3.79 -10.23
C PRO A 117 -8.66 3.30 -9.31
N ASP A 118 -9.07 2.06 -9.49
CA ASP A 118 -10.03 1.37 -8.63
C ASP A 118 -9.33 0.75 -7.40
N LEU A 119 -8.02 0.52 -7.51
CA LEU A 119 -7.21 -0.09 -6.45
C LEU A 119 -5.75 0.35 -6.57
N VAL A 120 -5.09 0.58 -5.43
CA VAL A 120 -3.64 0.76 -5.33
C VAL A 120 -3.05 -0.43 -4.57
N ILE A 121 -1.97 -1.03 -5.09
CA ILE A 121 -1.29 -2.14 -4.42
C ILE A 121 0.20 -1.82 -4.26
N GLY A 122 0.68 -1.92 -3.01
CA GLY A 122 2.10 -1.94 -2.68
C GLY A 122 2.62 -3.38 -2.63
N GLY A 123 3.74 -3.66 -3.28
CA GLY A 123 4.45 -4.94 -3.12
C GLY A 123 4.60 -5.76 -4.41
N ILE A 124 4.84 -7.08 -4.27
CA ILE A 124 5.01 -7.83 -3.01
C ILE A 124 6.42 -7.56 -2.48
N ASN A 125 6.50 -7.10 -1.24
CA ASN A 125 7.77 -6.77 -0.58
C ASN A 125 8.60 -8.02 -0.26
N HIS A 126 9.92 -7.92 -0.40
CA HIS A 126 10.88 -8.87 0.12
C HIS A 126 11.21 -8.53 1.58
N GLY A 127 10.62 -9.23 2.53
CA GLY A 127 10.65 -8.95 3.96
C GLY A 127 9.28 -8.53 4.50
N ASP A 128 9.06 -8.70 5.80
CA ASP A 128 7.78 -8.31 6.43
C ASP A 128 7.69 -6.81 6.72
N ASN A 129 6.46 -6.32 6.76
CA ASN A 129 6.09 -4.98 7.18
C ASN A 129 5.15 -5.02 8.39
N ALA A 130 5.23 -6.09 9.20
CA ALA A 130 4.46 -6.25 10.43
C ALA A 130 5.05 -5.40 11.58
N SER A 131 4.26 -5.19 12.63
CA SER A 131 4.66 -4.42 13.80
C SER A 131 5.21 -3.04 13.40
N VAL A 132 6.26 -2.57 14.10
CA VAL A 132 6.89 -1.26 13.86
C VAL A 132 7.51 -1.12 12.47
N ASN A 133 7.76 -2.22 11.74
CA ASN A 133 8.26 -2.18 10.37
C ASN A 133 7.30 -1.42 9.43
N THR A 134 6.01 -1.40 9.76
CA THR A 134 4.99 -0.58 9.07
C THR A 134 5.43 0.88 8.91
N HIS A 135 6.11 1.44 9.92
CA HIS A 135 6.51 2.85 9.92
C HIS A 135 7.72 3.16 9.03
N TYR A 136 8.53 2.15 8.71
CA TYR A 136 9.74 2.31 7.86
C TYR A 136 9.51 1.84 6.42
N SER A 137 8.40 1.17 6.16
CA SER A 137 8.11 0.48 4.91
C SER A 137 7.76 1.44 3.76
N GLY A 138 8.50 1.35 2.66
CA GLY A 138 8.16 2.02 1.41
C GLY A 138 6.93 1.39 0.74
N THR A 139 6.74 0.07 0.87
CA THR A 139 5.53 -0.64 0.43
C THR A 139 4.28 -0.12 1.14
N MET A 140 4.36 0.13 2.47
CA MET A 140 3.29 0.82 3.20
C MET A 140 3.15 2.27 2.77
N GLY A 141 4.24 2.95 2.42
CA GLY A 141 4.21 4.29 1.86
C GLY A 141 3.37 4.40 0.59
N VAL A 142 3.51 3.43 -0.35
CA VAL A 142 2.66 3.29 -1.55
C VAL A 142 1.19 3.20 -1.16
N THR A 143 0.90 2.28 -0.25
CA THR A 143 -0.46 1.96 0.19
C THR A 143 -1.11 3.11 0.94
N MET A 144 -0.34 3.79 1.80
CA MET A 144 -0.80 4.98 2.53
C MET A 144 -1.04 6.17 1.60
N GLU A 145 -0.20 6.39 0.57
CA GLU A 145 -0.43 7.45 -0.43
C GLU A 145 -1.75 7.20 -1.18
N GLY A 146 -2.02 5.97 -1.60
CA GLY A 146 -3.31 5.61 -2.19
C GLY A 146 -4.48 5.85 -1.23
N CYS A 147 -4.33 5.45 0.03
CA CYS A 147 -5.33 5.64 1.08
C CYS A 147 -5.61 7.13 1.37
N MET A 148 -4.58 7.99 1.40
CA MET A 148 -4.73 9.44 1.53
C MET A 148 -5.48 10.07 0.35
N LYS A 149 -5.43 9.46 -0.82
CA LYS A 149 -6.23 9.84 -1.99
C LYS A 149 -7.64 9.20 -1.96
N LEU A 150 -8.01 8.56 -0.86
CA LEU A 150 -9.28 7.84 -0.68
C LEU A 150 -9.48 6.74 -1.76
N LEU A 151 -8.40 6.08 -2.17
CA LEU A 151 -8.41 4.90 -3.01
C LEU A 151 -8.36 3.66 -2.12
N PRO A 152 -9.12 2.59 -2.42
CA PRO A 152 -8.87 1.29 -1.81
C PRO A 152 -7.41 0.91 -1.99
N SER A 153 -6.72 0.45 -0.93
CA SER A 153 -5.28 0.23 -1.00
C SER A 153 -4.87 -1.00 -0.19
N LEU A 154 -4.00 -1.82 -0.77
CA LEU A 154 -3.47 -3.07 -0.19
C LEU A 154 -1.93 -3.04 -0.20
N ALA A 155 -1.29 -3.51 0.87
CA ALA A 155 0.13 -3.85 0.89
C ALA A 155 0.28 -5.35 1.04
N PHE A 156 1.18 -5.95 0.25
CA PHE A 156 1.55 -7.36 0.37
C PHE A 156 3.04 -7.50 0.65
N SER A 157 3.40 -8.36 1.61
CA SER A 157 4.78 -8.58 2.06
C SER A 157 5.00 -10.04 2.39
N LEU A 158 6.12 -10.61 1.95
CA LEU A 158 6.56 -11.97 2.29
C LEU A 158 7.73 -11.89 3.27
N CYS A 159 7.69 -12.62 4.38
CA CYS A 159 8.77 -12.71 5.37
C CYS A 159 9.99 -13.48 4.83
N ASP A 160 10.42 -13.17 3.60
CA ASP A 160 11.62 -13.73 2.96
C ASP A 160 12.36 -12.63 2.18
N GLN A 161 13.55 -12.23 2.67
CA GLN A 161 14.35 -11.16 2.08
C GLN A 161 15.22 -11.61 0.90
N ARG A 162 15.20 -12.90 0.55
CA ARG A 162 16.05 -13.42 -0.52
C ARG A 162 15.54 -12.95 -1.88
N ALA A 163 16.46 -12.64 -2.78
CA ALA A 163 16.13 -12.23 -4.15
C ALA A 163 15.41 -13.33 -4.95
N ASP A 164 15.62 -14.61 -4.61
CA ASP A 164 15.01 -15.78 -5.23
C ASP A 164 13.75 -16.29 -4.50
N ALA A 165 13.24 -15.54 -3.51
CA ALA A 165 12.06 -15.90 -2.72
C ALA A 165 10.92 -16.45 -3.61
N ASP A 166 10.21 -17.46 -3.10
CA ASP A 166 9.05 -18.06 -3.79
C ASP A 166 7.76 -17.36 -3.36
N PHE A 167 7.14 -16.65 -4.29
CA PHE A 167 5.86 -15.96 -4.08
C PHE A 167 4.65 -16.82 -4.48
N SER A 168 4.85 -18.02 -5.03
CA SER A 168 3.75 -18.83 -5.54
C SER A 168 2.69 -19.21 -4.47
N PRO A 169 3.05 -19.47 -3.19
CA PRO A 169 2.05 -19.79 -2.16
C PRO A 169 1.08 -18.64 -1.85
N LEU A 170 1.46 -17.39 -2.18
CA LEU A 170 0.65 -16.21 -1.91
C LEU A 170 -0.53 -16.07 -2.88
N GLN A 171 -0.41 -16.64 -4.09
CA GLN A 171 -1.32 -16.38 -5.20
C GLN A 171 -2.81 -16.52 -4.85
N PRO A 172 -3.31 -17.60 -4.22
CA PRO A 172 -4.73 -17.74 -3.94
C PRO A 172 -5.24 -16.64 -2.98
N TYR A 173 -4.44 -16.26 -2.00
CA TYR A 173 -4.79 -15.23 -1.01
C TYR A 173 -4.77 -13.83 -1.62
N VAL A 174 -3.72 -13.49 -2.38
CA VAL A 174 -3.60 -12.22 -3.10
C VAL A 174 -4.80 -12.03 -4.03
N ARG A 175 -5.11 -13.03 -4.85
CA ARG A 175 -6.26 -12.96 -5.77
C ARG A 175 -7.58 -12.77 -5.04
N GLN A 176 -7.83 -13.56 -3.99
CA GLN A 176 -9.05 -13.44 -3.18
C GLN A 176 -9.21 -12.05 -2.59
N MET A 177 -8.13 -11.48 -2.02
CA MET A 177 -8.16 -10.14 -1.41
C MET A 177 -8.38 -9.05 -2.45
N VAL A 178 -7.67 -9.10 -3.58
CA VAL A 178 -7.84 -8.14 -4.67
C VAL A 178 -9.27 -8.16 -5.21
N GLN A 179 -9.82 -9.35 -5.50
CA GLN A 179 -11.20 -9.50 -5.96
C GLN A 179 -12.21 -8.97 -4.93
N ARG A 180 -11.96 -9.24 -3.64
CA ARG A 180 -12.83 -8.78 -2.55
C ARG A 180 -12.83 -7.26 -2.45
N VAL A 181 -11.66 -6.63 -2.48
CA VAL A 181 -11.54 -5.17 -2.37
C VAL A 181 -12.06 -4.46 -3.62
N LEU A 182 -11.85 -5.01 -4.81
CA LEU A 182 -12.44 -4.45 -6.05
C LEU A 182 -13.96 -4.50 -6.02
N ARG A 183 -14.57 -5.52 -5.42
CA ARG A 183 -16.03 -5.68 -5.33
C ARG A 183 -16.65 -4.82 -4.23
N ASP A 184 -16.07 -4.83 -3.02
CA ASP A 184 -16.71 -4.30 -1.81
C ASP A 184 -16.08 -2.97 -1.35
N GLY A 185 -14.88 -2.63 -1.83
CA GLY A 185 -14.10 -1.48 -1.37
C GLY A 185 -13.50 -1.69 0.02
N LEU A 186 -12.99 -0.59 0.58
CA LEU A 186 -12.51 -0.48 1.96
C LEU A 186 -13.12 0.76 2.63
N PRO A 187 -13.22 0.79 3.97
CA PRO A 187 -13.61 2.00 4.68
C PRO A 187 -12.69 3.18 4.33
N LYS A 188 -13.25 4.38 4.25
CA LYS A 188 -12.45 5.59 3.94
C LYS A 188 -11.33 5.78 4.95
N GLY A 189 -10.12 6.03 4.45
CA GLY A 189 -8.94 6.24 5.29
C GLY A 189 -8.38 4.97 5.92
N VAL A 190 -8.81 3.80 5.45
CA VAL A 190 -8.28 2.49 5.86
C VAL A 190 -7.66 1.79 4.66
N CYS A 191 -6.48 1.22 4.85
CA CYS A 191 -5.82 0.31 3.95
C CYS A 191 -5.47 -1.00 4.67
N LEU A 192 -5.05 -2.03 3.95
CA LEU A 192 -4.68 -3.30 4.55
C LEU A 192 -3.19 -3.57 4.39
N ASN A 193 -2.53 -3.88 5.49
CA ASN A 193 -1.17 -4.41 5.55
C ASN A 193 -1.26 -5.93 5.68
N VAL A 194 -0.85 -6.66 4.64
CA VAL A 194 -0.96 -8.12 4.56
C VAL A 194 0.43 -8.72 4.52
N ASN A 195 0.75 -9.52 5.52
CA ASN A 195 2.04 -10.16 5.66
C ASN A 195 1.89 -11.69 5.61
N PHE A 196 2.80 -12.34 4.89
CA PHE A 196 2.83 -13.78 4.70
C PHE A 196 4.08 -14.35 5.36
N PRO A 197 3.97 -15.37 6.23
CA PRO A 197 5.15 -16.05 6.74
C PRO A 197 5.85 -16.83 5.63
N LYS A 198 7.15 -17.06 5.79
CA LYS A 198 7.95 -17.85 4.84
C LYS A 198 7.63 -19.34 4.97
N LEU A 199 6.51 -19.77 4.40
CA LEU A 199 6.04 -21.15 4.43
C LEU A 199 5.43 -21.53 3.07
N PRO A 200 5.47 -22.83 2.68
CA PRO A 200 4.82 -23.29 1.46
C PRO A 200 3.29 -23.38 1.58
N GLU A 201 2.77 -23.47 2.81
CA GLU A 201 1.35 -23.52 3.14
C GLU A 201 1.08 -22.76 4.44
N TYR A 202 -0.11 -22.18 4.58
CA TYR A 202 -0.48 -21.35 5.74
C TYR A 202 -1.56 -22.03 6.56
N GLN A 203 -1.53 -21.83 7.89
CA GLN A 203 -2.57 -22.32 8.82
C GLN A 203 -3.93 -21.64 8.59
N GLY A 204 -3.96 -20.54 7.86
CA GLY A 204 -5.13 -19.72 7.56
C GLY A 204 -4.82 -18.25 7.56
N VAL A 205 -5.84 -17.42 7.74
CA VAL A 205 -5.74 -15.95 7.74
C VAL A 205 -6.22 -15.44 9.08
N ARG A 206 -5.50 -14.48 9.68
CA ARG A 206 -5.91 -13.77 10.88
C ARG A 206 -5.98 -12.27 10.62
N VAL A 207 -7.05 -11.62 11.10
CA VAL A 207 -7.13 -10.16 11.18
C VAL A 207 -6.59 -9.76 12.54
N CYS A 208 -5.54 -8.94 12.54
CA CYS A 208 -4.71 -8.65 13.69
C CYS A 208 -4.61 -7.15 13.94
N ARG A 209 -4.24 -6.77 15.15
CA ARG A 209 -3.62 -5.47 15.42
C ARG A 209 -2.11 -5.55 15.22
N MET A 210 -1.47 -4.39 15.07
CA MET A 210 -0.03 -4.26 15.08
C MET A 210 0.51 -4.64 16.47
N ALA A 211 1.57 -5.47 16.53
CA ALA A 211 2.27 -5.80 17.76
C ALA A 211 3.10 -4.61 18.27
N TYR A 212 3.22 -4.44 19.56
CA TYR A 212 4.24 -3.58 20.15
C TYR A 212 5.61 -4.27 20.13
N GLY A 213 6.64 -3.47 19.88
CA GLY A 213 8.01 -3.95 19.83
C GLY A 213 8.96 -2.85 19.36
N SER A 214 10.23 -3.16 19.33
CA SER A 214 11.28 -2.24 18.92
C SER A 214 12.44 -2.95 18.26
N TRP A 215 13.21 -2.21 17.46
CA TRP A 215 14.50 -2.67 16.99
C TRP A 215 15.56 -2.39 18.06
N GLU A 216 16.48 -3.33 18.25
CA GLU A 216 17.59 -3.23 19.19
C GLU A 216 18.92 -3.45 18.49
N GLN A 217 19.99 -2.85 19.03
CA GLN A 217 21.36 -2.93 18.51
C GLN A 217 21.43 -2.54 17.02
N GLU A 218 20.73 -1.49 16.65
CA GLU A 218 20.46 -1.07 15.28
C GLU A 218 21.69 -0.59 14.51
N VAL A 219 22.83 -0.39 15.15
CA VAL A 219 24.02 0.17 14.54
C VAL A 219 25.23 -0.73 14.79
N THR A 220 25.80 -1.24 13.71
CA THR A 220 27.05 -2.03 13.76
C THR A 220 28.19 -1.22 13.18
N LYS A 221 29.20 -0.96 14.00
CA LYS A 221 30.43 -0.28 13.59
C LYS A 221 31.34 -1.25 12.84
N CYS A 222 31.84 -0.82 11.69
CA CYS A 222 32.83 -1.52 10.88
C CYS A 222 34.04 -0.63 10.65
N HIS A 223 35.17 -1.22 10.33
CA HIS A 223 36.41 -0.51 10.02
C HIS A 223 36.81 -0.77 8.55
N HIS A 224 36.94 0.32 7.80
CA HIS A 224 37.31 0.22 6.39
C HIS A 224 38.87 0.03 6.29
N PRO A 225 39.39 -0.82 5.36
CA PRO A 225 40.82 -1.02 5.19
C PRO A 225 41.66 0.25 4.94
N ARG A 226 41.04 1.33 4.49
CA ARG A 226 41.69 2.66 4.30
C ARG A 226 41.74 3.52 5.58
N GLY A 227 41.38 2.97 6.76
CA GLY A 227 41.63 3.59 8.06
C GLY A 227 40.50 4.54 8.53
N TYR A 228 39.28 4.43 8.03
CA TYR A 228 38.11 5.14 8.57
C TYR A 228 37.01 4.19 9.02
N ASP A 229 36.20 4.63 9.99
CA ASP A 229 35.06 3.88 10.48
C ASP A 229 33.82 4.14 9.63
N TYR A 230 32.97 3.14 9.46
CA TYR A 230 31.66 3.25 8.87
C TYR A 230 30.67 2.36 9.64
N TRP A 231 29.37 2.61 9.44
CA TRP A 231 28.33 1.92 10.20
C TRP A 231 27.28 1.36 9.27
N TRP A 232 26.79 0.17 9.62
CA TRP A 232 25.62 -0.42 9.01
C TRP A 232 24.42 -0.26 9.94
N MET A 233 23.26 0.12 9.36
CA MET A 233 21.99 -0.04 10.04
C MET A 233 21.60 -1.50 9.99
N MET A 234 21.58 -2.14 11.13
CA MET A 234 21.27 -3.57 11.33
C MET A 234 20.43 -3.67 12.60
N GLY A 235 20.26 -4.80 13.16
CA GLY A 235 19.57 -4.97 14.43
C GLY A 235 18.71 -6.23 14.43
N HIS A 236 18.08 -6.46 15.55
CA HIS A 236 17.08 -7.50 15.70
C HIS A 236 15.80 -6.89 16.28
N TYR A 237 14.67 -7.41 15.79
CA TYR A 237 13.37 -7.00 16.30
C TYR A 237 13.09 -7.72 17.63
N ARG A 238 12.74 -6.95 18.66
CA ARG A 238 12.21 -7.47 19.92
C ARG A 238 10.70 -7.29 19.94
N ASN A 239 9.98 -8.41 20.12
CA ASN A 239 8.54 -8.40 20.36
C ASN A 239 8.27 -8.18 21.85
N ASP A 240 7.56 -7.12 22.21
CA ASP A 240 7.20 -6.84 23.60
C ASP A 240 5.94 -7.59 24.07
N GLU A 241 5.24 -8.25 23.12
CA GLU A 241 3.98 -8.97 23.35
C GLU A 241 3.99 -10.39 22.74
N PRO A 242 4.98 -11.26 23.03
CA PRO A 242 5.13 -12.54 22.34
C PRO A 242 3.93 -13.48 22.51
N GLU A 243 3.18 -13.35 23.61
CA GLU A 243 2.01 -14.19 23.92
C GLU A 243 0.67 -13.58 23.47
N ALA A 244 0.68 -12.38 22.85
CA ALA A 244 -0.55 -11.72 22.43
C ALA A 244 -1.06 -12.26 21.09
N GLU A 245 -2.01 -13.19 21.14
CA GLU A 245 -2.55 -13.93 19.98
C GLU A 245 -3.31 -13.04 18.98
N ASP A 246 -3.65 -11.82 19.34
CA ASP A 246 -4.36 -10.86 18.50
C ASP A 246 -3.42 -9.99 17.65
N THR A 247 -2.10 -10.22 17.71
CA THR A 247 -1.09 -9.44 17.02
C THR A 247 -0.65 -10.07 15.69
N ASP A 248 -0.17 -9.19 14.77
CA ASP A 248 0.39 -9.59 13.49
C ASP A 248 1.66 -10.44 13.65
N ARG A 249 2.50 -10.14 14.64
CA ARG A 249 3.71 -10.93 14.92
C ARG A 249 3.37 -12.34 15.37
N TRP A 250 2.45 -12.47 16.33
CA TRP A 250 2.02 -13.78 16.79
C TRP A 250 1.44 -14.63 15.63
N ALA A 251 0.60 -14.01 14.80
CA ALA A 251 0.01 -14.69 13.64
C ALA A 251 1.08 -15.21 12.69
N LEU A 252 2.08 -14.40 12.35
CA LEU A 252 3.19 -14.79 11.47
C LEU A 252 4.04 -15.90 12.06
N ASP A 253 4.37 -15.81 13.34
CA ASP A 253 5.20 -16.79 14.07
C ASP A 253 4.49 -18.14 14.19
N HIS A 254 3.13 -18.15 14.13
CA HIS A 254 2.30 -19.36 14.16
C HIS A 254 1.80 -19.83 12.77
N GLY A 255 2.39 -19.30 11.69
CA GLY A 255 2.13 -19.76 10.33
C GLY A 255 0.82 -19.25 9.69
N TYR A 256 0.23 -18.19 10.24
CA TYR A 256 -0.94 -17.54 9.65
C TYR A 256 -0.55 -16.36 8.77
N VAL A 257 -1.34 -16.12 7.73
CA VAL A 257 -1.32 -14.85 7.01
C VAL A 257 -1.91 -13.77 7.93
N ALA A 258 -1.15 -12.70 8.19
CA ALA A 258 -1.58 -11.60 9.03
C ALA A 258 -2.16 -10.45 8.19
N ILE A 259 -3.37 -10.00 8.51
CA ILE A 259 -4.00 -8.81 7.91
C ILE A 259 -4.17 -7.76 9.02
N THR A 260 -3.45 -6.65 8.89
CA THR A 260 -3.57 -5.52 9.83
C THR A 260 -4.26 -4.35 9.13
N PRO A 261 -5.53 -4.02 9.47
CA PRO A 261 -6.17 -2.80 9.01
C PRO A 261 -5.42 -1.58 9.54
N THR A 262 -4.92 -0.74 8.63
CA THR A 262 -4.06 0.41 8.96
C THR A 262 -4.76 1.70 8.56
N ARG A 263 -4.70 2.73 9.42
CA ARG A 263 -5.33 4.03 9.19
C ARG A 263 -4.32 5.06 8.71
N MET A 264 -4.76 5.96 7.84
CA MET A 264 -4.02 7.17 7.51
C MET A 264 -4.08 8.22 8.63
N ASP A 265 -5.14 8.21 9.44
CA ASP A 265 -5.31 9.10 10.58
C ASP A 265 -4.62 8.49 11.81
N VAL A 266 -3.50 9.09 12.19
CA VAL A 266 -2.65 8.68 13.32
C VAL A 266 -2.99 9.41 14.63
N THR A 267 -4.14 10.08 14.71
CA THR A 267 -4.59 10.79 15.90
C THR A 267 -4.90 9.80 17.03
N ALA A 268 -4.26 9.96 18.18
CA ALA A 268 -4.60 9.26 19.41
C ALA A 268 -5.84 9.91 20.04
N TYR A 269 -7.02 9.50 19.59
CA TYR A 269 -8.30 10.10 20.02
C TYR A 269 -8.52 10.03 21.53
N GLU A 270 -8.07 8.96 22.19
CA GLU A 270 -8.14 8.75 23.61
C GLU A 270 -7.30 9.76 24.41
N ALA A 271 -6.30 10.39 23.80
CA ALA A 271 -5.46 11.40 24.45
C ALA A 271 -6.03 12.83 24.36
N ILE A 272 -7.03 13.06 23.51
CA ILE A 272 -7.54 14.42 23.25
C ILE A 272 -8.10 15.06 24.51
N ASP A 273 -8.96 14.35 25.26
CA ASP A 273 -9.60 14.89 26.46
C ASP A 273 -8.60 15.06 27.59
N LEU A 274 -7.61 14.17 27.70
CA LEU A 274 -6.49 14.34 28.63
C LEU A 274 -5.75 15.65 28.39
N LEU A 275 -5.39 15.94 27.12
CA LEU A 275 -4.65 17.15 26.76
C LEU A 275 -5.48 18.43 26.93
N LYS A 276 -6.78 18.39 26.64
CA LYS A 276 -7.70 19.48 26.96
C LYS A 276 -7.74 19.78 28.46
N GLY A 277 -7.66 18.73 29.29
CA GLY A 277 -7.59 18.86 30.74
C GLY A 277 -6.35 19.60 31.27
N TRP A 278 -5.27 19.74 30.46
CA TRP A 278 -4.11 20.56 30.83
C TRP A 278 -4.40 22.07 30.82
N GLY A 279 -5.55 22.49 30.32
CA GLY A 279 -6.00 23.87 30.34
C GLY A 279 -5.27 24.81 29.38
N ILE A 280 -4.60 24.25 28.36
CA ILE A 280 -3.92 25.00 27.30
C ILE A 280 -4.82 25.24 26.08
N ASP A 281 -5.92 24.50 25.97
CA ASP A 281 -6.86 24.59 24.86
C ASP A 281 -7.59 25.94 24.89
N GLY A 282 -7.56 26.67 23.76
CA GLY A 282 -8.20 27.98 23.61
C GLY A 282 -7.56 29.15 24.36
N LYS A 283 -6.39 28.97 25.02
CA LYS A 283 -5.67 30.07 25.70
C LYS A 283 -4.46 30.52 24.89
N SER A 284 -4.21 31.83 24.91
CA SER A 284 -2.93 32.40 24.43
C SER A 284 -1.81 32.07 25.42
N VAL A 285 -0.64 31.67 24.94
CA VAL A 285 0.55 31.35 25.77
C VAL A 285 1.08 32.60 26.52
N ASN A 286 0.61 33.80 26.19
CA ASN A 286 1.04 35.08 26.77
C ASN A 286 -0.01 35.65 27.75
N GLN A 287 -0.90 34.84 28.32
CA GLN A 287 -1.82 35.23 29.39
C GLN A 287 -1.51 34.51 30.69
#